data_0f36c9475befb4a9fdc2ea5cf9f3e593
#
_entry.id   0f36c9475befb4a9fdc2ea5cf9f3e593
#
_cell.length_a   1.000
_cell.length_b   1.000
_cell.length_c   1.000
_cell.angle_alpha   90.00
_cell.angle_beta   90.00
_cell.angle_gamma   90.00
#
_symmetry.space_group_name_H-M   'P 1'
#
loop_
_entity.id
_entity.type
_entity.pdbx_description
1 polymer ?
#
loop_
_entity_poly.entity_id
_entity_poly.type
_entity_poly.pdbx_seq_one_letter_code
_entity_poly.pdbx_strand_id
1 'polypeptide(L)'
;MRKGVDKRAMAALSAGHLFTDVNQGAVAALVPFLVAERGLSLAAAGSLVLAATLSSSIVQPLFGHFSDRRPLPMLMPLGVALGGLGIALVGVASSYPLILLCVVLSGLGVAAFHPESARFANYVSGSRRARGMSFFSVGGNAGFALGPVITTPLVLSFGLPGTLFLVLPASFMGLALLHELPRLLTFQPKAEEAAVGRKGAKAPEHWGPFARMIGAVTVRSFVYFGLVTFVSSYYIQVLGSSTLLANSALSVMLFAGGVGTLVGGPLADRIGRRAVLAVSMLLLSPLIYAFTVSGPLLGMILLALIGAATIGTFGVTVVMGQEYLPGRIGVAAGVTMGLSIGLGGIGAPIFGALADNQGLPTTMLAISALPLIGLLLALSLPRSPARSSD
;
A
#
# COMPACT_ATOMS: atom_id res chain seq x y z
N MET A 1 16.70 27.41 -5.52
CA MET A 1 15.54 26.47 -5.49
C MET A 1 14.43 26.95 -6.42
N ARG A 2 13.91 26.09 -7.29
CA ARG A 2 12.74 26.41 -8.15
C ARG A 2 11.52 26.70 -7.29
N LYS A 3 10.73 27.75 -7.64
CA LYS A 3 9.58 28.22 -6.85
C LYS A 3 8.29 27.37 -6.96
N GLY A 4 8.33 26.16 -7.49
CA GLY A 4 7.12 25.33 -7.62
C GLY A 4 7.40 23.91 -8.08
N VAL A 5 6.33 23.07 -8.11
CA VAL A 5 6.36 21.70 -8.61
C VAL A 5 6.54 21.71 -10.13
N ASP A 6 7.51 20.96 -10.67
CA ASP A 6 7.60 20.72 -12.10
C ASP A 6 6.50 19.72 -12.51
N LYS A 7 5.50 20.21 -13.24
CA LYS A 7 4.30 19.45 -13.58
C LYS A 7 4.58 18.22 -14.45
N ARG A 8 5.48 18.34 -15.44
CA ARG A 8 5.79 17.24 -16.37
C ARG A 8 6.57 16.13 -15.66
N ALA A 9 7.62 16.50 -14.94
CA ALA A 9 8.41 15.53 -14.17
C ALA A 9 7.57 14.85 -13.09
N MET A 10 6.72 15.61 -12.38
CA MET A 10 5.81 15.06 -11.38
C MET A 10 4.77 14.11 -12.00
N ALA A 11 4.21 14.47 -13.15
CA ALA A 11 3.25 13.60 -13.87
C ALA A 11 3.91 12.29 -14.29
N ALA A 12 5.14 12.30 -14.80
CA ALA A 12 5.89 11.09 -15.17
C ALA A 12 6.15 10.21 -13.94
N LEU A 13 6.57 10.79 -12.80
CA LEU A 13 6.82 10.04 -11.57
C LEU A 13 5.53 9.50 -10.96
N SER A 14 4.43 10.27 -10.97
CA SER A 14 3.12 9.82 -10.47
C SER A 14 2.53 8.72 -11.36
N ALA A 15 2.70 8.80 -12.68
CA ALA A 15 2.33 7.73 -13.60
C ALA A 15 3.19 6.48 -13.37
N GLY A 16 4.50 6.64 -13.20
CA GLY A 16 5.39 5.55 -12.82
C GLY A 16 4.94 4.84 -11.55
N HIS A 17 4.55 5.62 -10.51
CA HIS A 17 4.01 5.08 -9.27
C HIS A 17 2.69 4.32 -9.49
N LEU A 18 1.78 4.89 -10.31
CA LEU A 18 0.52 4.24 -10.67
C LEU A 18 0.78 2.88 -11.33
N PHE A 19 1.60 2.82 -12.39
CA PHE A 19 1.86 1.55 -13.10
C PHE A 19 2.65 0.55 -12.27
N THR A 20 3.47 1.00 -11.33
CA THR A 20 4.14 0.12 -10.36
C THR A 20 3.12 -0.52 -9.42
N ASP A 21 2.20 0.26 -8.87
CA ASP A 21 1.25 -0.22 -7.87
C ASP A 21 0.04 -0.96 -8.47
N VAL A 22 -0.25 -0.81 -9.77
CA VAL A 22 -1.14 -1.72 -10.51
C VAL A 22 -0.71 -3.18 -10.31
N ASN A 23 0.59 -3.47 -10.31
CA ASN A 23 1.10 -4.82 -10.12
C ASN A 23 0.78 -5.37 -8.73
N GLN A 24 0.81 -4.54 -7.69
CA GLN A 24 0.44 -4.95 -6.33
C GLN A 24 -1.08 -5.22 -6.22
N GLY A 25 -1.90 -4.34 -6.80
CA GLY A 25 -3.35 -4.54 -6.85
C GLY A 25 -3.75 -5.78 -7.68
N ALA A 26 -2.98 -6.10 -8.71
CA ALA A 26 -3.18 -7.29 -9.53
C ALA A 26 -2.98 -8.59 -8.75
N VAL A 27 -2.02 -8.66 -7.79
CA VAL A 27 -1.84 -9.85 -6.94
C VAL A 27 -3.13 -10.19 -6.19
N ALA A 28 -3.76 -9.20 -5.55
CA ALA A 28 -5.00 -9.40 -4.81
C ALA A 28 -6.18 -9.82 -5.75
N ALA A 29 -6.25 -9.21 -6.93
CA ALA A 29 -7.28 -9.53 -7.94
C ALA A 29 -7.14 -10.96 -8.50
N LEU A 30 -5.93 -11.51 -8.53
CA LEU A 30 -5.66 -12.85 -9.02
C LEU A 30 -6.00 -13.94 -8.02
N VAL A 31 -6.14 -13.63 -6.72
CA VAL A 31 -6.44 -14.62 -5.66
C VAL A 31 -7.63 -15.51 -6.03
N PRO A 32 -8.83 -15.00 -6.36
CA PRO A 32 -9.96 -15.86 -6.65
C PRO A 32 -9.76 -16.72 -7.92
N PHE A 33 -9.05 -16.22 -8.93
CA PHE A 33 -8.74 -17.00 -10.13
C PHE A 33 -7.76 -18.15 -9.84
N LEU A 34 -6.71 -17.88 -9.04
CA LEU A 34 -5.73 -18.87 -8.68
C LEU A 34 -6.34 -19.96 -7.78
N VAL A 35 -7.24 -19.60 -6.88
CA VAL A 35 -8.00 -20.56 -6.08
C VAL A 35 -8.89 -21.44 -6.98
N ALA A 36 -9.64 -20.83 -7.91
CA ALA A 36 -10.58 -21.53 -8.76
C ALA A 36 -9.89 -22.40 -9.84
N GLU A 37 -8.88 -21.87 -10.54
CA GLU A 37 -8.29 -22.52 -11.73
C GLU A 37 -7.05 -23.35 -11.41
N ARG A 38 -6.32 -23.04 -10.31
CA ARG A 38 -5.13 -23.77 -9.88
C ARG A 38 -5.33 -24.61 -8.64
N GLY A 39 -6.54 -24.62 -8.06
CA GLY A 39 -6.87 -25.37 -6.87
C GLY A 39 -6.08 -24.98 -5.63
N LEU A 40 -5.62 -23.70 -5.55
CA LEU A 40 -4.88 -23.25 -4.39
C LEU A 40 -5.79 -23.14 -3.17
N SER A 41 -5.28 -23.55 -2.00
CA SER A 41 -5.95 -23.22 -0.73
C SER A 41 -5.93 -21.71 -0.49
N LEU A 42 -6.82 -21.19 0.35
CA LEU A 42 -6.84 -19.78 0.73
C LEU A 42 -5.57 -19.39 1.50
N ALA A 43 -4.99 -20.33 2.26
CA ALA A 43 -3.69 -20.13 2.92
C ALA A 43 -2.56 -19.96 1.90
N ALA A 44 -2.51 -20.78 0.85
CA ALA A 44 -1.53 -20.66 -0.22
C ALA A 44 -1.68 -19.33 -0.98
N ALA A 45 -2.92 -18.94 -1.30
CA ALA A 45 -3.22 -17.66 -1.93
C ALA A 45 -2.84 -16.46 -1.02
N GLY A 46 -3.12 -16.55 0.28
CA GLY A 46 -2.67 -15.56 1.27
C GLY A 46 -1.14 -15.46 1.35
N SER A 47 -0.44 -16.59 1.17
CA SER A 47 1.04 -16.60 1.16
C SER A 47 1.62 -15.89 -0.07
N LEU A 48 0.91 -15.85 -1.21
CA LEU A 48 1.31 -15.03 -2.36
C LEU A 48 1.24 -13.52 -2.02
N VAL A 49 0.17 -13.10 -1.33
CA VAL A 49 0.03 -11.71 -0.88
C VAL A 49 1.12 -11.35 0.15
N LEU A 50 1.42 -12.26 1.07
CA LEU A 50 2.56 -12.11 1.99
C LEU A 50 3.88 -11.96 1.22
N ALA A 51 4.15 -12.82 0.25
CA ALA A 51 5.38 -12.78 -0.55
C ALA A 51 5.52 -11.46 -1.33
N ALA A 52 4.43 -10.99 -1.95
CA ALA A 52 4.39 -9.67 -2.60
C ALA A 52 4.73 -8.55 -1.62
N THR A 53 4.13 -8.58 -0.41
CA THR A 53 4.31 -7.56 0.62
C THR A 53 5.72 -7.58 1.20
N LEU A 54 6.26 -8.76 1.52
CA LEU A 54 7.61 -8.89 2.06
C LEU A 54 8.67 -8.46 1.04
N SER A 55 8.57 -8.94 -0.20
CA SER A 55 9.52 -8.61 -1.25
C SER A 55 9.48 -7.12 -1.65
N SER A 56 8.30 -6.50 -1.60
CA SER A 56 8.16 -5.06 -1.88
C SER A 56 8.55 -4.17 -0.71
N SER A 57 8.27 -4.56 0.55
CA SER A 57 8.40 -3.65 1.70
C SER A 57 9.69 -3.84 2.49
N ILE A 58 10.11 -5.10 2.76
CA ILE A 58 11.31 -5.37 3.56
C ILE A 58 12.59 -5.06 2.78
N VAL A 59 12.54 -5.20 1.46
CA VAL A 59 13.70 -4.96 0.60
C VAL A 59 13.87 -3.46 0.25
N GLN A 60 12.82 -2.64 0.35
CA GLN A 60 12.90 -1.20 0.10
C GLN A 60 14.00 -0.46 0.87
N PRO A 61 14.20 -0.67 2.19
CA PRO A 61 15.29 -0.04 2.93
C PRO A 61 16.68 -0.34 2.39
N LEU A 62 16.89 -1.53 1.82
CA LEU A 62 18.16 -1.89 1.17
C LEU A 62 18.40 -1.04 -0.09
N PHE A 63 17.40 -0.97 -0.97
CA PHE A 63 17.49 -0.10 -2.15
C PHE A 63 17.65 1.37 -1.74
N GLY A 64 16.92 1.84 -0.73
CA GLY A 64 17.06 3.19 -0.19
C GLY A 64 18.48 3.46 0.31
N HIS A 65 19.07 2.52 1.07
CA HIS A 65 20.43 2.65 1.59
C HIS A 65 21.50 2.72 0.47
N PHE A 66 21.35 1.89 -0.57
CA PHE A 66 22.26 1.95 -1.72
C PHE A 66 22.10 3.25 -2.50
N SER A 67 20.85 3.67 -2.74
CA SER A 67 20.54 4.93 -3.41
C SER A 67 21.00 6.16 -2.64
N ASP A 68 21.04 6.11 -1.29
CA ASP A 68 21.56 7.20 -0.46
C ASP A 68 23.08 7.39 -0.61
N ARG A 69 23.78 6.33 -0.92
CA ARG A 69 25.24 6.37 -1.16
C ARG A 69 25.58 6.79 -2.59
N ARG A 70 24.83 6.27 -3.57
CA ARG A 70 24.96 6.59 -4.99
C ARG A 70 23.56 6.64 -5.61
N PRO A 71 23.15 7.74 -6.23
CA PRO A 71 21.89 7.81 -6.96
C PRO A 71 21.83 6.70 -8.02
N LEU A 72 20.75 5.92 -8.01
CA LEU A 72 20.53 4.80 -8.92
C LEU A 72 19.23 5.03 -9.73
N PRO A 73 19.16 6.11 -10.53
CA PRO A 73 17.91 6.50 -11.18
C PRO A 73 17.35 5.46 -12.16
N MET A 74 18.22 4.55 -12.67
CA MET A 74 17.81 3.40 -13.48
C MET A 74 16.92 2.41 -12.74
N LEU A 75 16.91 2.42 -11.39
CA LEU A 75 16.00 1.58 -10.60
C LEU A 75 14.53 1.92 -10.86
N MET A 76 14.20 3.15 -11.26
CA MET A 76 12.82 3.52 -11.59
C MET A 76 12.29 2.80 -12.83
N PRO A 77 12.88 2.96 -14.04
CA PRO A 77 12.38 2.27 -15.23
C PRO A 77 12.53 0.75 -15.14
N LEU A 78 13.65 0.25 -14.59
CA LEU A 78 13.87 -1.21 -14.42
C LEU A 78 12.90 -1.80 -13.39
N GLY A 79 12.62 -1.09 -12.31
CA GLY A 79 11.68 -1.53 -11.27
C GLY A 79 10.26 -1.70 -11.81
N VAL A 80 9.74 -0.73 -12.57
CA VAL A 80 8.43 -0.83 -13.20
C VAL A 80 8.38 -2.01 -14.17
N ALA A 81 9.40 -2.15 -15.03
CA ALA A 81 9.47 -3.24 -16.03
C ALA A 81 9.54 -4.62 -15.34
N LEU A 82 10.39 -4.76 -14.31
CA LEU A 82 10.54 -6.00 -13.56
C LEU A 82 9.26 -6.35 -12.79
N GLY A 83 8.62 -5.35 -12.17
CA GLY A 83 7.34 -5.52 -11.49
C GLY A 83 6.25 -6.03 -12.43
N GLY A 84 6.12 -5.42 -13.61
CA GLY A 84 5.17 -5.83 -14.64
C GLY A 84 5.49 -7.19 -15.25
N LEU A 85 6.76 -7.52 -15.48
CA LEU A 85 7.18 -8.83 -15.97
C LEU A 85 6.83 -9.93 -14.95
N GLY A 86 7.13 -9.69 -13.66
CA GLY A 86 6.80 -10.63 -12.61
C GLY A 86 5.32 -10.97 -12.57
N ILE A 87 4.44 -9.95 -12.51
CA ILE A 87 2.99 -10.18 -12.45
C ILE A 87 2.44 -10.79 -13.75
N ALA A 88 3.00 -10.42 -14.91
CA ALA A 88 2.59 -10.96 -16.20
C ALA A 88 2.83 -12.48 -16.28
N LEU A 89 3.91 -12.97 -15.71
CA LEU A 89 4.29 -14.40 -15.73
C LEU A 89 3.45 -15.26 -14.77
N VAL A 90 2.72 -14.67 -13.80
CA VAL A 90 1.93 -15.42 -12.82
C VAL A 90 0.91 -16.36 -13.48
N GLY A 91 0.20 -15.89 -14.52
CA GLY A 91 -0.87 -16.67 -15.16
C GLY A 91 -0.39 -17.84 -16.00
N VAL A 92 0.87 -17.81 -16.47
CA VAL A 92 1.49 -18.91 -17.25
C VAL A 92 2.38 -19.82 -16.43
N ALA A 93 2.64 -19.47 -15.17
CA ALA A 93 3.40 -20.31 -14.25
C ALA A 93 2.65 -21.62 -13.97
N SER A 94 3.34 -22.75 -14.17
CA SER A 94 2.74 -24.09 -14.11
C SER A 94 2.64 -24.67 -12.70
N SER A 95 3.35 -24.12 -11.72
CA SER A 95 3.38 -24.63 -10.35
C SER A 95 3.37 -23.51 -9.32
N TYR A 96 2.91 -23.82 -8.10
CA TYR A 96 2.89 -22.85 -7.01
C TYR A 96 4.25 -22.20 -6.72
N PRO A 97 5.39 -22.93 -6.67
CA PRO A 97 6.70 -22.30 -6.49
C PRO A 97 7.05 -21.30 -7.58
N LEU A 98 6.67 -21.56 -8.84
CA LEU A 98 6.89 -20.63 -9.95
C LEU A 98 5.98 -19.40 -9.83
N ILE A 99 4.71 -19.56 -9.45
CA ILE A 99 3.81 -18.45 -9.15
C ILE A 99 4.41 -17.57 -8.04
N LEU A 100 4.86 -18.20 -6.95
CA LEU A 100 5.49 -17.51 -5.83
C LEU A 100 6.75 -16.73 -6.28
N LEU A 101 7.61 -17.34 -7.10
CA LEU A 101 8.79 -16.68 -7.66
C LEU A 101 8.42 -15.47 -8.51
N CYS A 102 7.39 -15.59 -9.36
CA CYS A 102 6.91 -14.49 -10.19
C CYS A 102 6.37 -13.32 -9.34
N VAL A 103 5.63 -13.62 -8.26
CA VAL A 103 5.13 -12.63 -7.32
C VAL A 103 6.26 -11.95 -6.56
N VAL A 104 7.27 -12.70 -6.10
CA VAL A 104 8.48 -12.15 -5.46
C VAL A 104 9.24 -11.25 -6.43
N LEU A 105 9.40 -11.67 -7.69
CA LEU A 105 10.05 -10.87 -8.73
C LEU A 105 9.30 -9.54 -8.96
N SER A 106 7.97 -9.58 -9.00
CA SER A 106 7.15 -8.38 -9.08
C SER A 106 7.37 -7.46 -7.88
N GLY A 107 7.35 -8.02 -6.66
CA GLY A 107 7.60 -7.24 -5.43
C GLY A 107 8.99 -6.61 -5.38
N LEU A 108 10.02 -7.30 -5.86
CA LEU A 108 11.38 -6.74 -5.98
C LEU A 108 11.44 -5.56 -6.95
N GLY A 109 10.69 -5.63 -8.07
CA GLY A 109 10.54 -4.51 -9.00
C GLY A 109 9.91 -3.30 -8.31
N VAL A 110 8.84 -3.51 -7.55
CA VAL A 110 8.18 -2.49 -6.73
C VAL A 110 9.15 -1.90 -5.69
N ALA A 111 9.91 -2.75 -4.98
CA ALA A 111 10.89 -2.30 -3.99
C ALA A 111 12.01 -1.44 -4.60
N ALA A 112 12.44 -1.75 -5.83
CA ALA A 112 13.46 -0.99 -6.54
C ALA A 112 12.95 0.40 -6.98
N PHE A 113 11.68 0.50 -7.40
CA PHE A 113 11.08 1.74 -7.88
C PHE A 113 10.87 2.77 -6.76
N HIS A 114 10.28 2.38 -5.63
CA HIS A 114 9.72 3.31 -4.64
C HIS A 114 10.72 4.29 -4.02
N PRO A 115 11.90 3.88 -3.49
CA PRO A 115 12.81 4.79 -2.82
C PRO A 115 13.34 5.88 -3.76
N GLU A 116 13.73 5.47 -4.96
CA GLU A 116 14.31 6.39 -5.93
C GLU A 116 13.26 7.35 -6.51
N SER A 117 12.08 6.83 -6.87
CA SER A 117 10.99 7.65 -7.39
C SER A 117 10.47 8.66 -6.35
N ALA A 118 10.34 8.26 -5.07
CA ALA A 118 9.98 9.16 -3.98
C ALA A 118 11.03 10.27 -3.77
N ARG A 119 12.32 9.93 -3.91
CA ARG A 119 13.42 10.90 -3.86
C ARG A 119 13.29 11.93 -5.00
N PHE A 120 13.13 11.47 -6.24
CA PHE A 120 12.95 12.35 -7.39
C PHE A 120 11.67 13.19 -7.29
N ALA A 121 10.55 12.60 -6.79
CA ALA A 121 9.32 13.33 -6.51
C ALA A 121 9.55 14.48 -5.53
N ASN A 122 10.39 14.28 -4.50
CA ASN A 122 10.78 15.33 -3.59
C ASN A 122 11.61 16.44 -4.29
N TYR A 123 12.57 16.07 -5.15
CA TYR A 123 13.40 17.03 -5.88
C TYR A 123 12.58 17.90 -6.83
N VAL A 124 11.69 17.31 -7.63
CA VAL A 124 10.84 18.04 -8.58
C VAL A 124 9.75 18.86 -7.92
N SER A 125 9.49 18.65 -6.63
CA SER A 125 8.51 19.42 -5.82
C SER A 125 8.98 20.82 -5.48
N GLY A 126 10.29 21.11 -5.55
CA GLY A 126 10.88 22.40 -5.21
C GLY A 126 10.50 22.86 -3.79
N SER A 127 9.99 24.08 -3.66
CA SER A 127 9.55 24.64 -2.36
C SER A 127 8.21 24.07 -1.86
N ARG A 128 7.43 23.35 -2.71
CA ARG A 128 6.09 22.84 -2.39
C ARG A 128 6.09 21.31 -2.17
N ARG A 129 7.00 20.81 -1.32
CA ARG A 129 7.24 19.37 -1.10
C ARG A 129 5.98 18.60 -0.72
N ALA A 130 5.20 19.08 0.24
CA ALA A 130 3.97 18.41 0.67
C ALA A 130 2.99 18.23 -0.50
N ARG A 131 2.78 19.28 -1.31
CA ARG A 131 1.88 19.21 -2.47
C ARG A 131 2.37 18.23 -3.53
N GLY A 132 3.67 18.24 -3.84
CA GLY A 132 4.24 17.32 -4.82
C GLY A 132 4.14 15.87 -4.36
N MET A 133 4.48 15.59 -3.10
CA MET A 133 4.36 14.25 -2.54
C MET A 133 2.91 13.75 -2.47
N SER A 134 1.93 14.64 -2.27
CA SER A 134 0.51 14.27 -2.36
C SER A 134 0.13 13.80 -3.77
N PHE A 135 0.55 14.51 -4.82
CA PHE A 135 0.33 14.06 -6.20
C PHE A 135 0.99 12.72 -6.50
N PHE A 136 2.23 12.53 -6.04
CA PHE A 136 2.94 11.27 -6.17
C PHE A 136 2.18 10.12 -5.48
N SER A 137 1.71 10.32 -4.24
CA SER A 137 0.95 9.32 -3.47
C SER A 137 -0.41 8.99 -4.09
N VAL A 138 -1.09 9.98 -4.70
CA VAL A 138 -2.33 9.73 -5.46
C VAL A 138 -2.07 8.76 -6.60
N GLY A 139 -0.92 8.86 -7.29
CA GLY A 139 -0.53 7.91 -8.34
C GLY A 139 -0.51 6.47 -7.82
N GLY A 140 0.20 6.20 -6.71
CA GLY A 140 0.28 4.86 -6.14
C GLY A 140 -1.07 4.32 -5.68
N ASN A 141 -1.83 5.09 -4.90
CA ASN A 141 -3.16 4.67 -4.45
C ASN A 141 -4.11 4.36 -5.61
N ALA A 142 -4.08 5.19 -6.68
CA ALA A 142 -4.88 4.95 -7.88
C ALA A 142 -4.40 3.67 -8.59
N GLY A 143 -3.09 3.44 -8.69
CA GLY A 143 -2.53 2.23 -9.28
C GLY A 143 -2.99 0.97 -8.56
N PHE A 144 -2.88 0.95 -7.24
CA PHE A 144 -3.33 -0.19 -6.44
C PHE A 144 -4.83 -0.48 -6.63
N ALA A 145 -5.67 0.56 -6.69
CA ALA A 145 -7.11 0.43 -6.93
C ALA A 145 -7.44 0.01 -8.38
N LEU A 146 -6.63 0.40 -9.36
CA LEU A 146 -6.80 0.03 -10.77
C LEU A 146 -6.31 -1.39 -11.06
N GLY A 147 -5.48 -2.00 -10.21
CA GLY A 147 -5.00 -3.36 -10.38
C GLY A 147 -6.13 -4.35 -10.68
N PRO A 148 -7.16 -4.48 -9.83
CA PRO A 148 -8.29 -5.36 -10.10
C PRO A 148 -9.10 -4.95 -11.35
N VAL A 149 -9.26 -3.65 -11.61
CA VAL A 149 -10.02 -3.14 -12.78
C VAL A 149 -9.37 -3.53 -14.09
N ILE A 150 -8.03 -3.54 -14.14
CA ILE A 150 -7.27 -3.91 -15.35
C ILE A 150 -7.11 -5.43 -15.46
N THR A 151 -6.75 -6.09 -14.35
CA THR A 151 -6.42 -7.52 -14.37
C THR A 151 -7.65 -8.39 -14.60
N THR A 152 -8.79 -8.06 -13.99
CA THR A 152 -9.99 -8.90 -14.04
C THR A 152 -10.53 -9.10 -15.47
N PRO A 153 -10.75 -8.04 -16.27
CA PRO A 153 -11.19 -8.22 -17.65
C PRO A 153 -10.21 -9.02 -18.51
N LEU A 154 -8.91 -8.84 -18.31
CA LEU A 154 -7.89 -9.59 -19.05
C LEU A 154 -7.96 -11.09 -18.74
N VAL A 155 -8.10 -11.45 -17.48
CA VAL A 155 -8.21 -12.86 -17.09
C VAL A 155 -9.57 -13.45 -17.48
N LEU A 156 -10.66 -12.70 -17.37
CA LEU A 156 -11.97 -13.17 -17.83
C LEU A 156 -12.04 -13.40 -19.36
N SER A 157 -11.31 -12.59 -20.15
CA SER A 157 -11.32 -12.68 -21.61
C SER A 157 -10.34 -13.72 -22.15
N PHE A 158 -9.19 -13.91 -21.51
CA PHE A 158 -8.07 -14.72 -22.03
C PHE A 158 -7.62 -15.85 -21.08
N GLY A 159 -8.38 -16.10 -19.98
CA GLY A 159 -7.97 -16.99 -18.91
C GLY A 159 -6.75 -16.44 -18.14
N LEU A 160 -6.15 -17.25 -17.26
CA LEU A 160 -4.95 -16.86 -16.51
C LEU A 160 -3.82 -16.32 -17.42
N PRO A 161 -3.53 -16.86 -18.64
CA PRO A 161 -2.55 -16.27 -19.55
C PRO A 161 -2.79 -14.82 -19.92
N GLY A 162 -4.01 -14.29 -19.73
CA GLY A 162 -4.34 -12.88 -19.91
C GLY A 162 -3.49 -11.93 -19.05
N THR A 163 -2.87 -12.42 -17.98
CA THR A 163 -1.89 -11.63 -17.19
C THR A 163 -0.69 -11.18 -18.02
N LEU A 164 -0.32 -11.90 -19.10
CA LEU A 164 0.78 -11.51 -19.99
C LEU A 164 0.60 -10.10 -20.58
N PHE A 165 -0.64 -9.65 -20.77
CA PHE A 165 -0.90 -8.30 -21.27
C PHE A 165 -0.49 -7.21 -20.28
N LEU A 166 -0.31 -7.52 -18.97
CA LEU A 166 0.14 -6.55 -17.97
C LEU A 166 1.59 -6.11 -18.20
N VAL A 167 2.37 -6.87 -18.98
CA VAL A 167 3.73 -6.46 -19.37
C VAL A 167 3.72 -5.20 -20.25
N LEU A 168 2.68 -5.01 -21.06
CA LEU A 168 2.62 -3.91 -22.02
C LEU A 168 2.58 -2.53 -21.34
N PRO A 169 1.64 -2.23 -20.43
CA PRO A 169 1.64 -0.94 -19.73
C PRO A 169 2.88 -0.74 -18.86
N ALA A 170 3.41 -1.80 -18.24
CA ALA A 170 4.63 -1.72 -17.45
C ALA A 170 5.86 -1.40 -18.31
N SER A 171 6.01 -2.06 -19.46
CA SER A 171 7.09 -1.79 -20.42
C SER A 171 6.98 -0.39 -21.01
N PHE A 172 5.77 0.04 -21.41
CA PHE A 172 5.52 1.38 -21.89
C PHE A 172 5.93 2.43 -20.86
N MET A 173 5.54 2.25 -19.58
CA MET A 173 5.89 3.19 -18.53
C MET A 173 7.39 3.16 -18.20
N GLY A 174 8.01 1.98 -18.24
CA GLY A 174 9.47 1.85 -18.09
C GLY A 174 10.23 2.63 -19.17
N LEU A 175 9.81 2.52 -20.44
CA LEU A 175 10.37 3.29 -21.55
C LEU A 175 10.10 4.79 -21.42
N ALA A 176 8.91 5.18 -20.97
CA ALA A 176 8.57 6.58 -20.73
C ALA A 176 9.45 7.20 -19.63
N LEU A 177 9.68 6.47 -18.52
CA LEU A 177 10.59 6.90 -17.45
C LEU A 177 12.03 6.96 -17.94
N LEU A 178 12.47 6.02 -18.77
CA LEU A 178 13.80 6.04 -19.37
C LEU A 178 13.98 7.27 -20.27
N HIS A 179 12.98 7.63 -21.07
CA HIS A 179 12.97 8.85 -21.88
C HIS A 179 12.99 10.15 -21.03
N GLU A 180 12.27 10.20 -19.92
CA GLU A 180 12.25 11.34 -19.01
C GLU A 180 13.50 11.41 -18.09
N LEU A 181 14.29 10.35 -18.02
CA LEU A 181 15.40 10.24 -17.08
C LEU A 181 16.44 11.37 -17.21
N PRO A 182 16.89 11.80 -18.42
CA PRO A 182 17.82 12.90 -18.55
C PRO A 182 17.28 14.22 -17.94
N ARG A 183 15.96 14.46 -18.08
CA ARG A 183 15.28 15.61 -17.47
C ARG A 183 15.23 15.47 -15.94
N LEU A 184 14.86 14.30 -15.41
CA LEU A 184 14.79 14.07 -13.97
C LEU A 184 16.14 14.30 -13.30
N LEU A 185 17.24 13.90 -13.93
CA LEU A 185 18.59 14.11 -13.42
C LEU A 185 18.95 15.59 -13.24
N THR A 186 18.33 16.53 -13.99
CA THR A 186 18.57 17.96 -13.81
C THR A 186 18.06 18.52 -12.49
N PHE A 187 17.21 17.77 -11.76
CA PHE A 187 16.67 18.18 -10.47
C PHE A 187 17.48 17.68 -9.27
N GLN A 188 18.50 16.86 -9.49
CA GLN A 188 19.36 16.38 -8.40
C GLN A 188 20.08 17.56 -7.74
N PRO A 189 20.07 17.67 -6.39
CA PRO A 189 20.89 18.67 -5.70
C PRO A 189 22.37 18.39 -5.94
N LYS A 190 23.17 19.47 -6.07
CA LYS A 190 24.63 19.33 -6.07
C LYS A 190 25.09 18.78 -4.72
N ALA A 191 26.17 17.98 -4.71
CA ALA A 191 26.65 17.27 -3.52
C ALA A 191 26.88 18.16 -2.27
N GLU A 192 27.21 19.44 -2.47
CA GLU A 192 27.41 20.43 -1.39
C GLU A 192 26.11 20.83 -0.66
N GLU A 193 24.95 20.85 -1.35
CA GLU A 193 23.65 21.20 -0.75
C GLU A 193 23.08 20.06 0.12
N ALA A 194 23.47 18.82 -0.14
CA ALA A 194 23.00 17.64 0.58
C ALA A 194 23.59 17.51 2.01
N ALA A 195 24.73 18.14 2.27
CA ALA A 195 25.45 18.04 3.55
C ALA A 195 24.89 18.96 4.65
N VAL A 196 24.15 20.00 4.32
CA VAL A 196 23.72 21.05 5.26
C VAL A 196 22.51 20.67 6.11
N GLY A 197 21.74 19.61 5.75
CA GLY A 197 20.46 19.28 6.36
C GLY A 197 20.51 18.42 7.66
N ARG A 198 21.67 18.07 8.22
CA ARG A 198 21.80 17.00 9.24
C ARG A 198 21.97 17.46 10.71
N LYS A 199 21.86 18.71 11.05
CA LYS A 199 21.94 19.19 12.45
C LYS A 199 20.56 19.58 12.98
N GLY A 200 19.81 18.60 13.50
CA GLY A 200 18.61 18.82 14.30
C GLY A 200 18.90 18.68 15.78
N ALA A 201 18.29 19.55 16.61
CA ALA A 201 18.40 19.52 18.06
C ALA A 201 17.98 18.13 18.63
N LYS A 202 18.64 17.69 19.70
CA LYS A 202 18.26 16.47 20.46
C LYS A 202 16.92 16.72 21.18
N ALA A 203 15.80 16.48 20.48
CA ALA A 203 14.50 16.45 21.14
C ALA A 203 14.31 15.06 21.80
N PRO A 204 13.55 14.96 22.90
CA PRO A 204 13.33 13.71 23.61
C PRO A 204 12.63 12.66 22.72
N GLU A 205 13.12 11.43 22.78
CA GLU A 205 12.57 10.29 22.06
C GLU A 205 11.54 9.55 22.92
N HIS A 206 10.36 9.30 22.40
CA HIS A 206 9.24 8.66 23.11
C HIS A 206 8.98 7.23 22.61
N TRP A 207 9.87 6.29 22.92
CA TRP A 207 9.81 4.90 22.43
C TRP A 207 8.56 4.13 22.91
N GLY A 208 8.08 4.38 24.15
CA GLY A 208 6.88 3.72 24.67
C GLY A 208 5.60 4.05 23.86
N PRO A 209 5.27 5.34 23.67
CA PRO A 209 4.20 5.75 22.76
C PRO A 209 4.40 5.28 21.32
N PHE A 210 5.63 5.33 20.80
CA PHE A 210 5.97 4.85 19.47
C PHE A 210 5.64 3.36 19.32
N ALA A 211 6.08 2.50 20.23
CA ALA A 211 5.83 1.06 20.19
C ALA A 211 4.32 0.74 20.23
N ARG A 212 3.53 1.42 21.07
CA ARG A 212 2.08 1.25 21.13
C ARG A 212 1.39 1.69 19.86
N MET A 213 1.85 2.79 19.26
CA MET A 213 1.36 3.24 17.94
C MET A 213 1.69 2.19 16.86
N ILE A 214 2.90 1.65 16.83
CA ILE A 214 3.29 0.59 15.88
C ILE A 214 2.42 -0.65 16.07
N GLY A 215 2.10 -1.03 17.31
CA GLY A 215 1.13 -2.10 17.57
C GLY A 215 -0.24 -1.83 16.95
N ALA A 216 -0.79 -0.63 17.12
CA ALA A 216 -2.07 -0.24 16.49
C ALA A 216 -1.99 -0.25 14.95
N VAL A 217 -0.89 0.22 14.37
CA VAL A 217 -0.66 0.22 12.92
C VAL A 217 -0.52 -1.21 12.40
N THR A 218 0.15 -2.09 13.11
CA THR A 218 0.27 -3.51 12.75
C THR A 218 -1.09 -4.20 12.74
N VAL A 219 -1.91 -4.00 13.77
CA VAL A 219 -3.29 -4.53 13.82
C VAL A 219 -4.11 -4.02 12.62
N ARG A 220 -4.04 -2.72 12.32
CA ARG A 220 -4.69 -2.15 11.13
C ARG A 220 -4.21 -2.82 9.84
N SER A 221 -2.91 -3.08 9.73
CA SER A 221 -2.34 -3.72 8.55
C SER A 221 -2.80 -5.18 8.42
N PHE A 222 -2.97 -5.92 9.53
CA PHE A 222 -3.61 -7.23 9.51
C PHE A 222 -5.03 -7.17 8.95
N VAL A 223 -5.85 -6.24 9.44
CA VAL A 223 -7.21 -6.02 8.93
C VAL A 223 -7.18 -5.70 7.43
N TYR A 224 -6.32 -4.78 7.03
CA TYR A 224 -6.19 -4.36 5.63
C TYR A 224 -5.83 -5.54 4.71
N PHE A 225 -4.77 -6.29 5.02
CA PHE A 225 -4.35 -7.40 4.18
C PHE A 225 -5.32 -8.59 4.23
N GLY A 226 -6.00 -8.82 5.35
CA GLY A 226 -7.09 -9.78 5.43
C GLY A 226 -8.23 -9.43 4.46
N LEU A 227 -8.69 -8.19 4.48
CA LEU A 227 -9.75 -7.72 3.57
C LEU A 227 -9.30 -7.72 2.11
N VAL A 228 -8.14 -7.12 1.79
CA VAL A 228 -7.60 -7.07 0.42
C VAL A 228 -7.46 -8.46 -0.18
N THR A 229 -7.07 -9.44 0.61
CA THR A 229 -6.88 -10.82 0.13
C THR A 229 -8.20 -11.56 -0.06
N PHE A 230 -9.18 -11.39 0.85
CA PHE A 230 -10.31 -12.29 0.90
C PHE A 230 -11.67 -11.67 0.56
N VAL A 231 -11.79 -10.34 0.40
CA VAL A 231 -13.07 -9.69 0.02
C VAL A 231 -13.60 -10.27 -1.30
N SER A 232 -12.77 -10.40 -2.33
CA SER A 232 -13.22 -10.95 -3.61
C SER A 232 -13.67 -12.41 -3.48
N SER A 233 -12.93 -13.24 -2.73
CA SER A 233 -13.33 -14.63 -2.46
C SER A 233 -14.62 -14.70 -1.65
N TYR A 234 -14.82 -13.79 -0.68
CA TYR A 234 -16.06 -13.68 0.10
C TYR A 234 -17.26 -13.35 -0.79
N TYR A 235 -17.12 -12.38 -1.69
CA TYR A 235 -18.18 -12.03 -2.65
C TYR A 235 -18.56 -13.22 -3.53
N ILE A 236 -17.58 -13.96 -4.03
CA ILE A 236 -17.83 -15.10 -4.93
C ILE A 236 -18.44 -16.28 -4.15
N GLN A 237 -17.79 -16.71 -3.08
CA GLN A 237 -18.12 -17.97 -2.40
C GLN A 237 -19.28 -17.85 -1.41
N VAL A 238 -19.47 -16.67 -0.78
CA VAL A 238 -20.49 -16.47 0.26
C VAL A 238 -21.67 -15.66 -0.28
N LEU A 239 -21.42 -14.59 -1.04
CA LEU A 239 -22.49 -13.75 -1.58
C LEU A 239 -22.95 -14.20 -2.98
N GLY A 240 -22.36 -15.24 -3.58
CA GLY A 240 -22.75 -15.75 -4.90
C GLY A 240 -22.55 -14.79 -6.05
N SER A 241 -21.64 -13.81 -5.90
CA SER A 241 -21.42 -12.74 -6.86
C SER A 241 -20.49 -13.17 -7.99
N SER A 242 -20.59 -12.50 -9.15
CA SER A 242 -19.63 -12.69 -10.24
C SER A 242 -18.24 -12.20 -9.84
N THR A 243 -17.20 -12.77 -10.43
CA THR A 243 -15.80 -12.36 -10.20
C THR A 243 -15.57 -10.89 -10.56
N LEU A 244 -16.28 -10.39 -11.59
CA LEU A 244 -16.21 -8.98 -11.97
C LEU A 244 -16.73 -8.07 -10.84
N LEU A 245 -17.90 -8.38 -10.26
CA LEU A 245 -18.47 -7.61 -9.16
C LEU A 245 -17.59 -7.70 -7.91
N ALA A 246 -17.07 -8.89 -7.59
CA ALA A 246 -16.18 -9.14 -6.47
C ALA A 246 -14.90 -8.27 -6.53
N ASN A 247 -14.22 -8.29 -7.66
CA ASN A 247 -13.00 -7.47 -7.84
C ASN A 247 -13.31 -5.98 -8.00
N SER A 248 -14.51 -5.61 -8.49
CA SER A 248 -14.97 -4.21 -8.45
C SER A 248 -15.18 -3.72 -7.02
N ALA A 249 -15.73 -4.54 -6.14
CA ALA A 249 -15.89 -4.22 -4.71
C ALA A 249 -14.53 -4.01 -4.02
N LEU A 250 -13.53 -4.85 -4.33
CA LEU A 250 -12.15 -4.64 -3.89
C LEU A 250 -11.60 -3.31 -4.40
N SER A 251 -11.78 -2.99 -5.67
CA SER A 251 -11.33 -1.71 -6.25
C SER A 251 -12.00 -0.51 -5.59
N VAL A 252 -13.29 -0.58 -5.30
CA VAL A 252 -14.02 0.48 -4.57
C VAL A 252 -13.43 0.70 -3.19
N MET A 253 -13.13 -0.37 -2.44
CA MET A 253 -12.48 -0.28 -1.14
C MET A 253 -11.11 0.43 -1.24
N LEU A 254 -10.29 0.04 -2.20
CA LEU A 254 -8.95 0.58 -2.40
C LEU A 254 -8.99 2.04 -2.85
N PHE A 255 -9.87 2.38 -3.80
CA PHE A 255 -10.05 3.74 -4.29
C PHE A 255 -10.55 4.68 -3.19
N ALA A 256 -11.58 4.25 -2.44
CA ALA A 256 -12.09 5.01 -1.30
C ALA A 256 -11.02 5.19 -0.20
N GLY A 257 -10.14 4.21 -0.03
CA GLY A 257 -8.96 4.32 0.81
C GLY A 257 -8.00 5.42 0.36
N GLY A 258 -7.73 5.51 -0.93
CA GLY A 258 -6.95 6.61 -1.52
C GLY A 258 -7.57 7.99 -1.25
N VAL A 259 -8.89 8.11 -1.42
CA VAL A 259 -9.64 9.33 -1.05
C VAL A 259 -9.55 9.59 0.46
N GLY A 260 -9.65 8.54 1.28
CA GLY A 260 -9.52 8.63 2.73
C GLY A 260 -8.18 9.25 3.18
N THR A 261 -7.07 9.00 2.46
CA THR A 261 -5.78 9.62 2.79
C THR A 261 -5.77 11.13 2.58
N LEU A 262 -6.54 11.63 1.61
CA LEU A 262 -6.65 13.07 1.37
C LEU A 262 -7.47 13.78 2.47
N VAL A 263 -8.39 13.05 3.12
CA VAL A 263 -9.24 13.57 4.19
C VAL A 263 -8.60 13.38 5.56
N GLY A 264 -7.91 12.27 5.79
CA GLY A 264 -7.35 11.89 7.08
C GLY A 264 -6.33 12.88 7.65
N GLY A 265 -5.46 13.44 6.81
CA GLY A 265 -4.48 14.45 7.21
C GLY A 265 -5.13 15.73 7.74
N PRO A 266 -5.95 16.45 6.94
CA PRO A 266 -6.68 17.63 7.41
C PRO A 266 -7.57 17.39 8.62
N LEU A 267 -8.20 16.20 8.72
CA LEU A 267 -9.00 15.83 9.88
C LEU A 267 -8.12 15.70 11.14
N ALA A 268 -6.95 15.08 10.99
CA ALA A 268 -6.00 14.93 12.09
C ALA A 268 -5.43 16.26 12.58
N ASP A 269 -5.30 17.25 11.70
CA ASP A 269 -4.90 18.61 12.09
C ASP A 269 -5.98 19.32 12.90
N ARG A 270 -7.28 18.99 12.70
CA ARG A 270 -8.42 19.59 13.40
C ARG A 270 -8.73 18.93 14.75
N ILE A 271 -8.86 17.61 14.77
CA ILE A 271 -9.32 16.86 15.97
C ILE A 271 -8.18 16.11 16.69
N GLY A 272 -6.96 16.18 16.16
CA GLY A 272 -5.78 15.50 16.70
C GLY A 272 -5.55 14.09 16.12
N ARG A 273 -4.29 13.74 15.91
CA ARG A 273 -3.89 12.48 15.25
C ARG A 273 -4.32 11.23 16.02
N ARG A 274 -4.20 11.25 17.36
CA ARG A 274 -4.68 10.17 18.24
C ARG A 274 -6.18 9.93 18.06
N ALA A 275 -6.97 11.00 18.02
CA ALA A 275 -8.43 10.91 17.87
C ALA A 275 -8.79 10.30 16.51
N VAL A 276 -8.16 10.73 15.42
CA VAL A 276 -8.41 10.16 14.09
C VAL A 276 -8.07 8.67 14.06
N LEU A 277 -6.94 8.25 14.62
CA LEU A 277 -6.58 6.82 14.68
C LEU A 277 -7.59 6.03 15.54
N ALA A 278 -7.98 6.53 16.71
CA ALA A 278 -8.94 5.86 17.59
C ALA A 278 -10.33 5.76 16.95
N VAL A 279 -10.83 6.83 16.34
CA VAL A 279 -12.14 6.85 15.65
C VAL A 279 -12.12 5.87 14.46
N SER A 280 -11.03 5.84 13.67
CA SER A 280 -10.87 4.88 12.59
C SER A 280 -10.99 3.44 13.12
N MET A 281 -10.26 3.09 14.17
CA MET A 281 -10.32 1.74 14.76
C MET A 281 -11.70 1.41 15.33
N LEU A 282 -12.35 2.39 15.98
CA LEU A 282 -13.72 2.23 16.50
C LEU A 282 -14.73 1.94 15.39
N LEU A 283 -14.65 2.64 14.27
CA LEU A 283 -15.57 2.48 13.14
C LEU A 283 -15.33 1.17 12.38
N LEU A 284 -14.09 0.72 12.26
CA LEU A 284 -13.76 -0.47 11.47
C LEU A 284 -14.47 -1.73 11.97
N SER A 285 -14.53 -1.97 13.26
CA SER A 285 -15.16 -3.18 13.83
C SER A 285 -16.64 -3.32 13.43
N PRO A 286 -17.53 -2.34 13.71
CA PRO A 286 -18.93 -2.44 13.32
C PRO A 286 -19.13 -2.40 11.80
N LEU A 287 -18.30 -1.67 11.05
CA LEU A 287 -18.41 -1.64 9.58
C LEU A 287 -18.08 -3.00 8.96
N ILE A 288 -17.02 -3.67 9.42
CA ILE A 288 -16.63 -5.00 8.91
C ILE A 288 -17.70 -6.03 9.34
N TYR A 289 -18.20 -5.95 10.57
CA TYR A 289 -19.31 -6.81 11.00
C TYR A 289 -20.55 -6.60 10.13
N ALA A 290 -20.97 -5.34 9.92
CA ALA A 290 -22.10 -5.02 9.06
C ALA A 290 -21.91 -5.54 7.62
N PHE A 291 -20.67 -5.50 7.10
CA PHE A 291 -20.32 -6.08 5.82
C PHE A 291 -20.60 -7.59 5.77
N THR A 292 -20.30 -8.33 6.84
CA THR A 292 -20.49 -9.80 6.87
C THR A 292 -21.97 -10.22 6.84
N VAL A 293 -22.89 -9.35 7.23
CA VAL A 293 -24.34 -9.63 7.25
C VAL A 293 -25.08 -8.90 6.13
N SER A 294 -24.36 -8.21 5.23
CA SER A 294 -24.96 -7.41 4.14
C SER A 294 -24.98 -8.18 2.82
N GLY A 295 -25.89 -7.76 1.93
CA GLY A 295 -25.86 -8.19 0.53
C GLY A 295 -24.80 -7.45 -0.30
N PRO A 296 -24.58 -7.84 -1.57
CA PRO A 296 -23.45 -7.36 -2.39
C PRO A 296 -23.42 -5.83 -2.56
N LEU A 297 -24.54 -5.17 -2.81
CA LEU A 297 -24.58 -3.72 -3.05
C LEU A 297 -24.30 -2.90 -1.78
N LEU A 298 -24.94 -3.25 -0.67
CA LEU A 298 -24.66 -2.60 0.62
C LEU A 298 -23.23 -2.91 1.07
N GLY A 299 -22.77 -4.15 0.85
CA GLY A 299 -21.39 -4.56 1.11
C GLY A 299 -20.36 -3.70 0.39
N MET A 300 -20.61 -3.29 -0.86
CA MET A 300 -19.72 -2.40 -1.62
C MET A 300 -19.64 -1.00 -0.99
N ILE A 301 -20.77 -0.44 -0.51
CA ILE A 301 -20.79 0.83 0.20
C ILE A 301 -20.01 0.73 1.52
N LEU A 302 -20.24 -0.34 2.28
CA LEU A 302 -19.51 -0.58 3.53
C LEU A 302 -18.01 -0.74 3.29
N LEU A 303 -17.61 -1.43 2.21
CA LEU A 303 -16.20 -1.57 1.82
C LEU A 303 -15.57 -0.22 1.45
N ALA A 304 -16.30 0.69 0.82
CA ALA A 304 -15.81 2.05 0.58
C ALA A 304 -15.51 2.77 1.90
N LEU A 305 -16.41 2.69 2.88
CA LEU A 305 -16.20 3.28 4.21
C LEU A 305 -15.05 2.61 4.98
N ILE A 306 -14.97 1.28 4.91
CA ILE A 306 -13.88 0.49 5.51
C ILE A 306 -12.53 0.89 4.89
N GLY A 307 -12.46 0.99 3.55
CA GLY A 307 -11.26 1.42 2.85
C GLY A 307 -10.82 2.82 3.27
N ALA A 308 -11.75 3.78 3.27
CA ALA A 308 -11.48 5.16 3.70
C ALA A 308 -10.99 5.23 5.16
N ALA A 309 -11.61 4.49 6.07
CA ALA A 309 -11.20 4.44 7.47
C ALA A 309 -9.82 3.79 7.65
N THR A 310 -9.55 2.68 6.96
CA THR A 310 -8.31 1.91 7.13
C THR A 310 -7.09 2.65 6.57
N ILE A 311 -7.18 3.11 5.31
CA ILE A 311 -6.05 3.72 4.59
C ILE A 311 -5.92 5.20 4.95
N GLY A 312 -7.03 5.87 5.29
CA GLY A 312 -7.06 7.31 5.63
C GLY A 312 -6.17 7.71 6.80
N THR A 313 -5.85 6.77 7.70
CA THR A 313 -4.95 7.02 8.84
C THR A 313 -3.47 6.77 8.52
N PHE A 314 -3.13 6.32 7.30
CA PHE A 314 -1.76 5.94 6.95
C PHE A 314 -0.77 7.12 7.11
N GLY A 315 -1.03 8.24 6.43
CA GLY A 315 -0.19 9.45 6.55
C GLY A 315 -0.14 10.01 7.97
N VAL A 316 -1.27 9.94 8.69
CA VAL A 316 -1.38 10.39 10.09
C VAL A 316 -0.41 9.63 11.00
N THR A 317 -0.34 8.30 10.87
CA THR A 317 0.53 7.45 11.69
C THR A 317 2.01 7.63 11.35
N VAL A 318 2.36 7.91 10.09
CA VAL A 318 3.73 8.26 9.70
C VAL A 318 4.21 9.53 10.41
N VAL A 319 3.39 10.58 10.40
CA VAL A 319 3.71 11.85 11.07
C VAL A 319 3.80 11.65 12.59
N MET A 320 2.88 10.90 13.20
CA MET A 320 2.95 10.56 14.64
C MET A 320 4.25 9.84 14.99
N GLY A 321 4.69 8.90 14.17
CA GLY A 321 5.94 8.18 14.37
C GLY A 321 7.15 9.12 14.38
N GLN A 322 7.19 10.06 13.44
CA GLN A 322 8.25 11.08 13.36
C GLN A 322 8.24 12.04 14.54
N GLU A 323 7.05 12.36 15.08
CA GLU A 323 6.94 13.19 16.29
C GLU A 323 7.37 12.47 17.56
N TYR A 324 7.13 11.16 17.66
CA TYR A 324 7.61 10.37 18.78
C TYR A 324 9.14 10.15 18.75
N LEU A 325 9.74 10.08 17.56
CA LEU A 325 11.18 9.87 17.39
C LEU A 325 11.81 11.00 16.53
N PRO A 326 11.81 12.26 17.01
CA PRO A 326 12.26 13.40 16.22
C PRO A 326 13.76 13.34 15.86
N GLY A 327 14.56 12.67 16.68
CA GLY A 327 15.99 12.42 16.40
C GLY A 327 16.23 11.30 15.38
N ARG A 328 15.20 10.51 15.01
CA ARG A 328 15.31 9.29 14.17
C ARG A 328 14.19 9.20 13.15
N ILE A 329 13.93 10.26 12.42
CA ILE A 329 12.82 10.35 11.45
C ILE A 329 12.85 9.20 10.44
N GLY A 330 14.04 8.80 9.97
CA GLY A 330 14.20 7.68 9.04
C GLY A 330 13.79 6.34 9.66
N VAL A 331 14.16 6.08 10.92
CA VAL A 331 13.74 4.89 11.67
C VAL A 331 12.22 4.90 11.88
N ALA A 332 11.68 6.04 12.32
CA ALA A 332 10.23 6.18 12.50
C ALA A 332 9.45 5.90 11.23
N ALA A 333 9.85 6.47 10.10
CA ALA A 333 9.20 6.23 8.80
C ALA A 333 9.40 4.78 8.35
N GLY A 334 10.60 4.22 8.42
CA GLY A 334 10.90 2.85 8.00
C GLY A 334 10.11 1.80 8.79
N VAL A 335 10.01 1.97 10.11
CA VAL A 335 9.22 1.05 10.95
C VAL A 335 7.71 1.23 10.70
N THR A 336 7.23 2.46 10.59
CA THR A 336 5.79 2.72 10.40
C THR A 336 5.31 2.27 9.02
N MET A 337 6.08 2.53 7.95
CA MET A 337 5.70 2.20 6.58
C MET A 337 6.17 0.81 6.16
N GLY A 338 7.41 0.43 6.47
CA GLY A 338 7.98 -0.83 6.00
C GLY A 338 7.62 -2.01 6.90
N LEU A 339 8.06 -1.96 8.18
CA LEU A 339 7.90 -3.09 9.09
C LEU A 339 6.43 -3.38 9.41
N SER A 340 5.62 -2.35 9.68
CA SER A 340 4.20 -2.56 10.03
C SER A 340 3.39 -3.11 8.85
N ILE A 341 3.70 -2.69 7.61
CA ILE A 341 3.09 -3.24 6.40
C ILE A 341 3.56 -4.68 6.19
N GLY A 342 4.87 -4.92 6.27
CA GLY A 342 5.44 -6.26 6.12
C GLY A 342 4.87 -7.26 7.14
N LEU A 343 4.78 -6.87 8.42
CA LEU A 343 4.14 -7.69 9.45
C LEU A 343 2.65 -7.90 9.17
N GLY A 344 1.94 -6.85 8.70
CA GLY A 344 0.54 -6.96 8.32
C GLY A 344 0.28 -8.03 7.27
N GLY A 345 1.18 -8.19 6.31
CA GLY A 345 1.12 -9.24 5.29
C GLY A 345 1.07 -10.66 5.85
N ILE A 346 1.65 -10.90 7.04
CA ILE A 346 1.58 -12.20 7.74
C ILE A 346 0.12 -12.59 8.07
N GLY A 347 -0.76 -11.59 8.24
CA GLY A 347 -2.18 -11.83 8.44
C GLY A 347 -2.85 -12.60 7.30
N ALA A 348 -2.41 -12.39 6.05
CA ALA A 348 -3.06 -13.02 4.90
C ALA A 348 -3.01 -14.57 4.94
N PRO A 349 -1.87 -15.25 5.09
CA PRO A 349 -1.86 -16.71 5.21
C PRO A 349 -2.53 -17.22 6.51
N ILE A 350 -2.46 -16.47 7.63
CA ILE A 350 -3.13 -16.83 8.88
C ILE A 350 -4.65 -16.84 8.67
N PHE A 351 -5.21 -15.79 8.08
CA PHE A 351 -6.64 -15.74 7.76
C PHE A 351 -7.02 -16.71 6.66
N GLY A 352 -6.11 -17.01 5.72
CA GLY A 352 -6.30 -18.04 4.73
C GLY A 352 -6.44 -19.42 5.37
N ALA A 353 -5.55 -19.76 6.29
CA ALA A 353 -5.65 -21.02 7.05
C ALA A 353 -6.93 -21.10 7.91
N LEU A 354 -7.35 -19.97 8.50
CA LEU A 354 -8.63 -19.91 9.21
C LEU A 354 -9.80 -20.14 8.25
N ALA A 355 -9.74 -19.54 7.05
CA ALA A 355 -10.78 -19.68 6.04
C ALA A 355 -10.84 -21.11 5.46
N ASP A 356 -9.71 -21.75 5.25
CA ASP A 356 -9.65 -23.15 4.81
C ASP A 356 -10.26 -24.11 5.84
N ASN A 357 -10.12 -23.83 7.15
CA ASN A 357 -10.60 -24.70 8.22
C ASN A 357 -12.03 -24.37 8.70
N GLN A 358 -12.42 -23.10 8.75
CA GLN A 358 -13.67 -22.62 9.37
C GLN A 358 -14.54 -21.79 8.42
N GLY A 359 -14.09 -21.58 7.19
CA GLY A 359 -14.79 -20.82 6.16
C GLY A 359 -14.57 -19.31 6.24
N LEU A 360 -14.84 -18.65 5.14
CA LEU A 360 -14.69 -17.19 4.98
C LEU A 360 -15.58 -16.37 5.92
N PRO A 361 -16.84 -16.76 6.26
CA PRO A 361 -17.66 -16.02 7.22
C PRO A 361 -16.98 -15.88 8.60
N THR A 362 -16.48 -16.99 9.15
CA THR A 362 -15.74 -16.99 10.42
C THR A 362 -14.48 -16.14 10.36
N THR A 363 -13.78 -16.20 9.24
CA THR A 363 -12.58 -15.38 9.00
C THR A 363 -12.88 -13.88 8.99
N MET A 364 -13.96 -13.47 8.31
CA MET A 364 -14.38 -12.06 8.30
C MET A 364 -14.82 -11.56 9.68
N LEU A 365 -15.50 -12.42 10.47
CA LEU A 365 -15.81 -12.11 11.87
C LEU A 365 -14.55 -11.95 12.72
N ALA A 366 -13.54 -12.81 12.55
CA ALA A 366 -12.27 -12.68 13.25
C ALA A 366 -11.55 -11.37 12.87
N ILE A 367 -11.54 -11.01 11.56
CA ILE A 367 -10.99 -9.73 11.09
C ILE A 367 -11.75 -8.55 11.70
N SER A 368 -13.09 -8.63 11.86
CA SER A 368 -13.91 -7.56 12.44
C SER A 368 -13.60 -7.29 13.91
N ALA A 369 -13.10 -8.27 14.65
CA ALA A 369 -12.75 -8.12 16.07
C ALA A 369 -11.37 -7.43 16.28
N LEU A 370 -10.45 -7.55 15.33
CA LEU A 370 -9.09 -7.03 15.48
C LEU A 370 -9.01 -5.51 15.71
N PRO A 371 -9.82 -4.66 15.07
CA PRO A 371 -9.74 -3.22 15.31
C PRO A 371 -9.98 -2.82 16.77
N LEU A 372 -10.66 -3.63 17.58
CA LEU A 372 -10.83 -3.39 19.02
C LEU A 372 -9.48 -3.38 19.75
N ILE A 373 -8.55 -4.26 19.39
CA ILE A 373 -7.19 -4.27 19.93
C ILE A 373 -6.47 -2.98 19.51
N GLY A 374 -6.59 -2.61 18.22
CA GLY A 374 -6.03 -1.36 17.68
C GLY A 374 -6.60 -0.13 18.38
N LEU A 375 -7.90 -0.12 18.72
CA LEU A 375 -8.56 0.94 19.48
C LEU A 375 -7.98 1.08 20.89
N LEU A 376 -7.83 -0.02 21.63
CA LEU A 376 -7.23 0.00 22.96
C LEU A 376 -5.81 0.57 22.94
N LEU A 377 -5.00 0.16 21.96
CA LEU A 377 -3.66 0.70 21.75
C LEU A 377 -3.70 2.19 21.39
N ALA A 378 -4.59 2.62 20.50
CA ALA A 378 -4.74 4.02 20.12
C ALA A 378 -5.19 4.90 21.30
N LEU A 379 -6.11 4.40 22.14
CA LEU A 379 -6.57 5.10 23.33
C LEU A 379 -5.50 5.18 24.42
N SER A 380 -4.51 4.30 24.44
CA SER A 380 -3.38 4.34 25.36
C SER A 380 -2.30 5.36 24.99
N LEU A 381 -2.38 5.95 23.77
CA LEU A 381 -1.41 6.96 23.33
C LEU A 381 -1.61 8.29 24.07
N PRO A 382 -0.54 9.07 24.29
CA PRO A 382 -0.66 10.40 24.88
C PRO A 382 -1.51 11.31 23.97
N ARG A 383 -2.28 12.20 24.59
CA ARG A 383 -2.95 13.28 23.86
C ARG A 383 -1.88 14.25 23.39
N SER A 384 -1.79 14.53 22.09
CA SER A 384 -0.98 15.66 21.64
C SER A 384 -1.55 16.94 22.26
N PRO A 385 -0.70 17.85 22.79
CA PRO A 385 -1.20 19.15 23.20
C PRO A 385 -1.87 19.78 21.96
N ALA A 386 -3.10 20.26 22.13
CA ALA A 386 -3.77 21.03 21.11
C ALA A 386 -2.82 22.19 20.73
N ARG A 387 -2.50 22.32 19.43
CA ARG A 387 -1.83 23.53 18.98
C ARG A 387 -2.73 24.68 19.37
N SER A 388 -2.28 25.56 20.27
CA SER A 388 -2.91 26.85 20.47
C SER A 388 -2.99 27.51 19.09
N SER A 389 -4.19 27.84 18.68
CA SER A 389 -4.45 28.65 17.49
C SER A 389 -3.88 30.05 17.75
N ASP A 390 -2.64 30.26 17.34
CA ASP A 390 -2.08 31.60 17.13
C ASP A 390 -2.19 31.95 15.67
#